data_d7a3b47931f978440807d76bbb9ed1d7
#
_entry.id   d7a3b47931f978440807d76bbb9ed1d7
#
_cell.length_a   1.000
_cell.length_b   1.000
_cell.length_c   1.000
_cell.angle_alpha   90.00
_cell.angle_beta   90.00
_cell.angle_gamma   90.00
#
_symmetry.space_group_name_H-M   'P 1'
#
loop_
_entity.id
_entity.type
_entity.pdbx_description
1 polymer ?
#
loop_
_entity_poly.entity_id
_entity_poly.type
_entity_poly.pdbx_seq_one_letter_code
_entity_poly.pdbx_strand_id
1 'polypeptide(L)'
;MKKKNPIAISLAALLACATVPAAALTARTVMELSAKNEGVQTERAVKSISLTFPVNGQSTSILKPNVVKYIEAMHEHAKTLENDYVLHNSYITGEDGNVVKEYETEFDQLRVNDFRTTSNNEEKSKLVALVFDASGFANNQVYKVTYGLKQDLSDGIVIETTDTFVTVSNLFANKTYYWKVSTDDVSSEVQTFNTFDGFRMITANGITNVRDMGGRPVKGGKHIKQGLIFRGGELVSEDYTVDGSTHHKNLTDENVAVMRDELGITYEIDLRGDAESNNITESPLKDVNHNVDYLRIPNMPAYEWFYKKIVLTDFEHREGIKQMMLAFKNANNKHVYFHCRGGADRTGTVGFLLGGLLGMSYTDLIIDYELTTFSGNYRPHNINDNGRYFTFPAMIYAIKNIKKPNSDETYWTETKEISVLIEEILIDYLGLTKQDINDIKANLIED
;
A
#
# COMPACT_ATOMS: atom_id res chain seq x y z
N MET A 1 -13.40 16.21 31.71
CA MET A 1 -12.80 15.22 30.83
C MET A 1 -13.88 14.25 30.41
N LYS A 2 -14.40 14.37 29.17
CA LYS A 2 -15.44 13.48 28.63
C LYS A 2 -14.75 12.54 27.65
N LYS A 3 -14.71 11.26 27.98
CA LYS A 3 -14.28 10.19 27.06
C LYS A 3 -15.24 10.18 25.89
N LYS A 4 -14.74 10.40 24.67
CA LYS A 4 -15.52 10.20 23.44
C LYS A 4 -15.51 8.70 23.14
N ASN A 5 -16.68 8.12 23.03
CA ASN A 5 -16.88 6.75 22.60
C ASN A 5 -16.40 6.58 21.13
N PRO A 6 -15.84 5.43 20.77
CA PRO A 6 -15.58 5.09 19.38
C PRO A 6 -16.92 4.99 18.63
N ILE A 7 -16.92 5.42 17.39
CA ILE A 7 -18.09 5.44 16.50
C ILE A 7 -18.53 3.99 16.24
N ALA A 8 -19.68 3.63 16.77
CA ALA A 8 -20.35 2.38 16.45
C ALA A 8 -20.81 2.42 15.00
N ILE A 9 -20.11 1.76 14.10
CA ILE A 9 -20.60 1.51 12.73
C ILE A 9 -21.63 0.38 12.83
N SER A 10 -22.90 0.70 12.49
CA SER A 10 -23.98 -0.28 12.61
C SER A 10 -23.73 -1.48 11.68
N LEU A 11 -24.01 -2.68 12.17
CA LEU A 11 -23.89 -3.98 11.48
C LEU A 11 -24.58 -4.01 10.09
N ALA A 12 -25.58 -3.15 9.87
CA ALA A 12 -26.30 -3.01 8.60
C ALA A 12 -25.45 -2.51 7.41
N ALA A 13 -24.36 -1.78 7.67
CA ALA A 13 -23.50 -1.26 6.61
C ALA A 13 -22.43 -2.27 6.16
N LEU A 14 -22.13 -3.27 6.98
CA LEU A 14 -21.14 -4.33 6.69
C LEU A 14 -21.73 -5.49 5.87
N LEU A 15 -23.06 -5.71 5.94
CA LEU A 15 -23.73 -6.83 5.24
C LEU A 15 -24.07 -6.54 3.77
N ALA A 16 -23.90 -5.32 3.29
CA ALA A 16 -24.27 -4.94 1.91
C ALA A 16 -23.31 -5.44 0.81
N CYS A 17 -22.20 -6.11 1.17
CA CYS A 17 -21.20 -6.61 0.21
C CYS A 17 -21.13 -8.14 0.06
N ALA A 18 -22.03 -8.90 0.67
CA ALA A 18 -22.10 -10.35 0.46
C ALA A 18 -23.51 -10.72 0.01
N THR A 19 -23.69 -11.04 -1.27
CA THR A 19 -24.89 -11.71 -1.76
C THR A 19 -24.87 -13.17 -1.34
N VAL A 20 -25.41 -13.44 -0.15
CA VAL A 20 -25.80 -14.79 0.29
C VAL A 20 -27.33 -14.81 0.32
N PRO A 21 -28.01 -15.84 -0.25
CA PRO A 21 -29.48 -15.89 -0.25
C PRO A 21 -29.99 -15.95 1.17
N ALA A 22 -30.89 -15.02 1.52
CA ALA A 22 -31.53 -14.93 2.81
C ALA A 22 -32.43 -16.17 3.04
N ALA A 23 -32.02 -17.04 3.94
CA ALA A 23 -32.95 -17.97 4.57
C ALA A 23 -33.72 -17.22 5.66
N ALA A 24 -35.03 -17.18 5.52
CA ALA A 24 -35.96 -16.47 6.38
C ALA A 24 -35.85 -16.85 7.84
N LEU A 25 -35.56 -15.89 8.69
CA LEU A 25 -35.70 -16.01 10.14
C LEU A 25 -37.13 -15.64 10.49
N THR A 26 -37.96 -16.66 10.72
CA THR A 26 -39.32 -16.48 11.26
C THR A 26 -39.26 -16.27 12.78
N ALA A 27 -39.69 -15.09 13.22
CA ALA A 27 -39.94 -14.81 14.62
C ALA A 27 -41.03 -15.72 15.15
N ARG A 28 -40.74 -16.55 16.12
CA ARG A 28 -41.73 -17.33 16.86
C ARG A 28 -41.96 -16.68 18.21
N THR A 29 -43.15 -16.18 18.39
CA THR A 29 -43.77 -15.63 19.59
C THR A 29 -43.64 -16.61 20.76
N VAL A 30 -43.06 -16.15 21.87
CA VAL A 30 -43.13 -16.86 23.15
C VAL A 30 -44.41 -16.41 23.85
N MET A 31 -45.38 -17.31 24.01
CA MET A 31 -46.47 -17.16 24.95
C MET A 31 -46.13 -17.94 26.25
N GLU A 32 -46.50 -17.27 27.34
CA GLU A 32 -46.39 -17.63 28.73
C GLU A 32 -46.92 -19.03 29.07
N LEU A 33 -46.19 -19.72 29.93
CA LEU A 33 -46.82 -20.67 30.89
C LEU A 33 -46.16 -20.44 32.24
N SER A 34 -46.98 -19.84 33.14
CA SER A 34 -46.65 -19.67 34.55
C SER A 34 -46.88 -20.94 35.35
N ALA A 35 -45.97 -21.14 36.32
CA ALA A 35 -46.11 -21.80 37.62
C ALA A 35 -46.09 -23.31 37.71
N LYS A 36 -45.03 -23.83 38.25
CA LYS A 36 -45.01 -24.39 39.62
C LYS A 36 -43.58 -24.72 40.03
N ASN A 37 -43.25 -24.29 41.26
CA ASN A 37 -42.04 -24.59 42.01
C ASN A 37 -41.70 -26.08 42.02
N GLU A 38 -40.42 -26.39 41.85
CA GLU A 38 -39.57 -27.08 42.80
C GLU A 38 -38.25 -27.40 42.08
N GLY A 39 -37.16 -26.87 42.60
CA GLY A 39 -35.84 -27.46 42.38
C GLY A 39 -35.30 -27.53 40.97
N VAL A 40 -35.43 -26.44 40.18
CA VAL A 40 -34.67 -26.33 38.92
C VAL A 40 -33.23 -25.96 39.31
N GLN A 41 -32.34 -26.95 39.32
CA GLN A 41 -30.93 -26.68 39.06
C GLN A 41 -30.94 -25.92 37.72
N THR A 42 -30.63 -24.65 37.75
CA THR A 42 -30.34 -23.87 36.54
C THR A 42 -29.17 -24.59 35.89
N GLU A 43 -29.45 -25.41 34.85
CA GLU A 43 -28.40 -25.90 33.97
C GLU A 43 -27.60 -24.68 33.57
N ARG A 44 -26.36 -24.60 34.03
CA ARG A 44 -25.45 -23.55 33.62
C ARG A 44 -25.39 -23.64 32.11
N ALA A 45 -25.93 -22.63 31.43
CA ALA A 45 -25.86 -22.57 29.97
C ALA A 45 -24.42 -22.87 29.53
N VAL A 46 -24.27 -23.85 28.67
CA VAL A 46 -22.96 -24.26 28.19
C VAL A 46 -22.36 -23.10 27.41
N LYS A 47 -21.22 -22.58 27.87
CA LYS A 47 -20.48 -21.53 27.18
C LYS A 47 -19.92 -22.10 25.89
N SER A 48 -20.17 -21.45 24.76
CA SER A 48 -19.61 -21.82 23.46
C SER A 48 -19.27 -20.62 22.63
N ILE A 49 -18.24 -20.76 21.80
CA ILE A 49 -17.80 -19.77 20.82
C ILE A 49 -17.67 -20.50 19.48
N SER A 50 -18.30 -19.95 18.43
CA SER A 50 -18.15 -20.45 17.05
C SER A 50 -17.82 -19.33 16.09
N LEU A 51 -16.81 -19.55 15.24
CA LEU A 51 -16.36 -18.58 14.26
C LEU A 51 -17.27 -18.63 13.03
N THR A 52 -17.78 -17.49 12.58
CA THR A 52 -18.80 -17.42 11.53
C THR A 52 -18.33 -16.73 10.26
N PHE A 53 -17.45 -15.73 10.37
CA PHE A 53 -16.90 -15.04 9.20
C PHE A 53 -15.49 -14.47 9.50
N PRO A 54 -14.53 -14.61 8.56
CA PRO A 54 -14.61 -15.34 7.30
C PRO A 54 -14.91 -16.84 7.51
N VAL A 55 -15.60 -17.46 6.56
CA VAL A 55 -15.78 -18.92 6.59
C VAL A 55 -14.42 -19.58 6.45
N ASN A 56 -14.22 -20.71 7.15
CA ASN A 56 -12.92 -21.39 7.16
C ASN A 56 -12.38 -21.64 5.74
N GLY A 57 -11.16 -21.16 5.47
CA GLY A 57 -10.52 -21.22 4.16
C GLY A 57 -11.00 -20.18 3.14
N GLN A 58 -11.91 -19.27 3.49
CA GLN A 58 -12.41 -18.24 2.60
C GLN A 58 -11.31 -17.28 2.16
N SER A 59 -11.30 -16.93 0.85
CA SER A 59 -10.43 -15.87 0.34
C SER A 59 -11.13 -14.51 0.42
N THR A 60 -10.38 -13.47 0.78
CA THR A 60 -10.86 -12.09 0.91
C THR A 60 -9.90 -11.08 0.30
N SER A 61 -10.44 -9.98 -0.22
CA SER A 61 -9.62 -8.85 -0.67
C SER A 61 -9.21 -7.98 0.52
N ILE A 62 -7.97 -7.51 0.48
CA ILE A 62 -7.42 -6.48 1.38
C ILE A 62 -7.48 -5.08 0.78
N LEU A 63 -7.97 -4.95 -0.45
CA LEU A 63 -8.15 -3.69 -1.18
C LEU A 63 -9.62 -3.29 -1.23
N LYS A 64 -9.87 -2.00 -1.31
CA LYS A 64 -11.22 -1.45 -1.53
C LYS A 64 -11.76 -1.92 -2.88
N PRO A 65 -13.09 -2.12 -3.01
CA PRO A 65 -13.69 -2.68 -4.23
C PRO A 65 -13.36 -1.90 -5.51
N ASN A 66 -13.28 -0.58 -5.45
CA ASN A 66 -12.98 0.24 -6.62
C ASN A 66 -11.52 0.14 -7.06
N VAL A 67 -10.61 0.02 -6.09
CA VAL A 67 -9.19 -0.25 -6.37
C VAL A 67 -9.02 -1.60 -7.03
N VAL A 68 -9.74 -2.63 -6.54
CA VAL A 68 -9.75 -3.97 -7.17
C VAL A 68 -10.24 -3.90 -8.61
N LYS A 69 -11.39 -3.27 -8.85
CA LYS A 69 -11.95 -3.10 -10.21
C LYS A 69 -10.99 -2.39 -11.16
N TYR A 70 -10.31 -1.36 -10.67
CA TYR A 70 -9.32 -0.63 -11.45
C TYR A 70 -8.14 -1.55 -11.83
N ILE A 71 -7.55 -2.26 -10.86
CA ILE A 71 -6.42 -3.17 -11.10
C ILE A 71 -6.80 -4.28 -12.08
N GLU A 72 -7.97 -4.90 -11.90
CA GLU A 72 -8.50 -5.92 -12.79
C GLU A 72 -8.69 -5.38 -14.22
N ALA A 73 -9.28 -4.19 -14.37
CA ALA A 73 -9.46 -3.54 -15.67
C ALA A 73 -8.12 -3.26 -16.36
N MET A 74 -7.11 -2.80 -15.62
CA MET A 74 -5.76 -2.56 -16.14
C MET A 74 -5.11 -3.85 -16.65
N HIS A 75 -5.18 -4.93 -15.87
CA HIS A 75 -4.62 -6.22 -16.26
C HIS A 75 -5.37 -6.84 -17.45
N GLU A 76 -6.71 -6.73 -17.48
CA GLU A 76 -7.49 -7.21 -18.64
C GLU A 76 -7.16 -6.41 -19.90
N HIS A 77 -7.05 -5.10 -19.80
CA HIS A 77 -6.67 -4.27 -20.94
C HIS A 77 -5.27 -4.59 -21.42
N ALA A 78 -4.29 -4.75 -20.51
CA ALA A 78 -2.92 -5.12 -20.85
C ALA A 78 -2.83 -6.40 -21.70
N LYS A 79 -3.72 -7.39 -21.48
CA LYS A 79 -3.77 -8.62 -22.27
C LYS A 79 -4.18 -8.39 -23.74
N THR A 80 -4.84 -7.27 -24.04
CA THR A 80 -5.24 -6.91 -25.40
C THR A 80 -4.11 -6.26 -26.20
N LEU A 81 -3.00 -5.92 -25.53
CA LEU A 81 -1.88 -5.21 -26.11
C LEU A 81 -0.81 -6.18 -26.60
N GLU A 82 -0.27 -5.92 -27.79
CA GLU A 82 0.73 -6.80 -28.40
C GLU A 82 2.05 -6.83 -27.61
N ASN A 83 2.43 -5.71 -26.98
CA ASN A 83 3.73 -5.53 -26.36
C ASN A 83 3.72 -4.84 -24.99
N ASP A 84 2.64 -4.92 -24.22
CA ASP A 84 2.44 -4.20 -22.97
C ASP A 84 2.37 -2.65 -23.12
N TYR A 85 1.97 -1.95 -22.05
CA TYR A 85 1.60 -0.52 -22.04
C TYR A 85 2.68 0.45 -22.54
N VAL A 86 3.94 0.17 -22.33
CA VAL A 86 5.01 1.15 -22.57
C VAL A 86 5.28 1.45 -24.01
N LEU A 87 5.05 0.47 -24.89
CA LEU A 87 5.42 0.63 -26.30
C LEU A 87 4.50 1.60 -27.05
N HIS A 88 3.30 1.81 -26.56
CA HIS A 88 2.31 2.66 -27.19
C HIS A 88 2.38 4.12 -26.77
N ASN A 89 3.10 4.45 -25.69
CA ASN A 89 3.27 5.81 -25.21
C ASN A 89 4.47 6.52 -25.89
N SER A 90 4.34 6.83 -27.17
CA SER A 90 5.30 7.71 -27.84
C SER A 90 4.87 9.17 -27.73
N TYR A 91 5.59 9.92 -26.91
CA TYR A 91 5.47 11.37 -26.87
C TYR A 91 6.61 12.01 -27.64
N ILE A 92 6.29 12.99 -28.47
CA ILE A 92 7.28 13.84 -29.13
C ILE A 92 7.41 15.10 -28.28
N THR A 93 8.64 15.47 -27.93
CA THR A 93 8.95 16.80 -27.43
C THR A 93 9.23 17.70 -28.61
N GLY A 94 8.59 18.88 -28.66
CA GLY A 94 8.98 19.95 -29.58
C GLY A 94 10.40 20.44 -29.30
N GLU A 95 10.97 21.21 -30.23
CA GLU A 95 12.32 21.81 -30.10
C GLU A 95 12.47 22.72 -28.87
N ASP A 96 11.35 23.23 -28.35
CA ASP A 96 11.25 24.05 -27.13
C ASP A 96 11.21 23.20 -25.85
N GLY A 97 11.26 21.86 -25.95
CA GLY A 97 11.18 20.93 -24.82
C GLY A 97 9.77 20.68 -24.31
N ASN A 98 8.74 21.27 -24.91
CA ASN A 98 7.35 20.98 -24.57
C ASN A 98 6.90 19.66 -25.21
N VAL A 99 6.14 18.89 -24.46
CA VAL A 99 5.55 17.63 -24.95
C VAL A 99 4.43 17.98 -25.93
N VAL A 100 4.60 17.61 -27.18
CA VAL A 100 3.56 17.71 -28.21
C VAL A 100 2.80 16.40 -28.22
N LYS A 101 1.48 16.45 -28.07
CA LYS A 101 0.59 15.29 -28.14
C LYS A 101 0.70 14.63 -29.51
N GLU A 102 1.23 13.41 -29.57
CA GLU A 102 0.97 12.52 -30.69
C GLU A 102 0.38 11.22 -30.13
N TYR A 103 -0.80 10.91 -30.63
CA TYR A 103 -1.64 9.72 -30.46
C TYR A 103 -2.62 9.72 -29.30
N GLU A 104 -3.89 9.85 -29.67
CA GLU A 104 -5.01 9.18 -29.04
C GLU A 104 -4.88 7.69 -29.35
N THR A 105 -4.32 6.92 -28.42
CA THR A 105 -4.39 5.46 -28.47
C THR A 105 -5.65 5.02 -27.74
N GLU A 106 -6.12 3.79 -27.98
CA GLU A 106 -7.23 3.18 -27.24
C GLU A 106 -7.03 3.19 -25.72
N PHE A 107 -5.79 3.41 -25.24
CA PHE A 107 -5.38 3.65 -23.86
C PHE A 107 -6.04 4.84 -23.17
N ASP A 108 -6.36 5.88 -23.92
CA ASP A 108 -6.99 7.07 -23.35
C ASP A 108 -8.40 6.79 -22.82
N GLN A 109 -8.94 5.59 -23.07
CA GLN A 109 -10.27 5.20 -22.63
C GLN A 109 -10.32 4.64 -21.21
N LEU A 110 -9.23 4.02 -20.70
CA LEU A 110 -9.18 3.49 -19.35
C LEU A 110 -8.64 4.56 -18.38
N ARG A 111 -9.53 5.27 -17.73
CA ARG A 111 -9.18 6.37 -16.83
C ARG A 111 -9.28 5.94 -15.38
N VAL A 112 -8.19 5.99 -14.63
CA VAL A 112 -8.19 5.67 -13.18
C VAL A 112 -9.26 6.47 -12.42
N ASN A 113 -9.53 7.71 -12.84
CA ASN A 113 -10.51 8.58 -12.21
C ASN A 113 -11.96 8.05 -12.30
N ASP A 114 -12.28 7.22 -13.30
CA ASP A 114 -13.61 6.64 -13.48
C ASP A 114 -13.93 5.55 -12.42
N PHE A 115 -12.90 5.06 -11.75
CA PHE A 115 -13.01 4.09 -10.66
C PHE A 115 -13.09 4.73 -9.27
N ARG A 116 -12.86 6.04 -9.17
CA ARG A 116 -12.96 6.73 -7.90
C ARG A 116 -14.41 7.00 -7.51
N THR A 117 -14.66 6.93 -6.20
CA THR A 117 -15.88 7.51 -5.61
C THR A 117 -15.55 8.85 -4.94
N THR A 118 -16.58 9.54 -4.46
CA THR A 118 -16.40 10.74 -3.62
C THR A 118 -15.87 10.43 -2.21
N SER A 119 -15.65 9.17 -1.88
CA SER A 119 -15.12 8.72 -0.60
C SER A 119 -13.61 8.98 -0.52
N ASN A 120 -13.16 9.72 0.48
CA ASN A 120 -11.75 10.05 0.71
C ASN A 120 -10.93 8.91 1.37
N ASN A 121 -11.41 7.66 1.35
CA ASN A 121 -10.77 6.54 2.05
C ASN A 121 -10.38 5.38 1.12
N GLU A 122 -10.38 5.59 -0.20
CA GLU A 122 -10.12 4.53 -1.17
C GLU A 122 -8.66 4.10 -1.18
N GLU A 123 -7.74 5.00 -0.82
CA GLU A 123 -6.31 4.75 -0.66
C GLU A 123 -5.96 3.82 0.52
N LYS A 124 -6.91 3.50 1.38
CA LYS A 124 -6.67 2.72 2.60
C LYS A 124 -6.93 1.23 2.37
N SER A 125 -6.30 0.40 3.18
CA SER A 125 -6.62 -1.03 3.19
C SER A 125 -8.11 -1.26 3.47
N LYS A 126 -8.64 -2.35 2.94
CA LYS A 126 -10.00 -2.79 3.28
C LYS A 126 -9.99 -3.41 4.67
N LEU A 127 -11.00 -3.06 5.46
CA LEU A 127 -11.24 -3.73 6.74
C LEU A 127 -11.78 -5.15 6.50
N VAL A 128 -11.20 -6.14 7.14
CA VAL A 128 -11.68 -7.51 7.17
C VAL A 128 -12.34 -7.75 8.52
N ALA A 129 -13.62 -8.12 8.50
CA ALA A 129 -14.32 -8.45 9.73
C ALA A 129 -13.99 -9.90 10.15
N LEU A 130 -13.73 -10.12 11.44
CA LEU A 130 -13.65 -11.41 12.08
C LEU A 130 -14.87 -11.51 13.01
N VAL A 131 -15.85 -12.33 12.65
CA VAL A 131 -17.17 -12.42 13.32
C VAL A 131 -17.34 -13.78 13.94
N PHE A 132 -17.91 -13.82 15.12
CA PHE A 132 -18.17 -15.06 15.87
C PHE A 132 -19.50 -14.99 16.61
N ASP A 133 -20.07 -16.15 16.89
CA ASP A 133 -21.19 -16.29 17.79
C ASP A 133 -20.69 -16.75 19.17
N ALA A 134 -21.32 -16.25 20.22
CA ALA A 134 -21.01 -16.61 21.58
C ALA A 134 -22.30 -16.82 22.38
N SER A 135 -22.39 -17.93 23.11
CA SER A 135 -23.55 -18.26 23.94
C SER A 135 -23.15 -18.67 25.34
N GLY A 136 -24.04 -18.46 26.32
CA GLY A 136 -23.81 -18.81 27.72
C GLY A 136 -22.90 -17.84 28.49
N PHE A 137 -22.56 -16.67 27.92
CA PHE A 137 -21.75 -15.67 28.55
C PHE A 137 -22.56 -14.48 29.08
N ALA A 138 -21.99 -13.72 29.99
CA ALA A 138 -22.57 -12.47 30.49
C ALA A 138 -22.53 -11.37 29.40
N ASN A 139 -23.42 -10.38 29.48
CA ASN A 139 -23.56 -9.29 28.49
C ASN A 139 -22.30 -8.42 28.31
N ASN A 140 -21.38 -8.45 29.25
CA ASN A 140 -20.13 -7.65 29.23
C ASN A 140 -18.88 -8.55 29.20
N GLN A 141 -19.02 -9.76 28.66
CA GLN A 141 -17.89 -10.68 28.50
C GLN A 141 -16.83 -10.04 27.59
N VAL A 142 -15.57 -10.05 28.03
CA VAL A 142 -14.43 -9.69 27.19
C VAL A 142 -13.97 -10.94 26.44
N TYR A 143 -13.86 -10.82 25.13
CA TYR A 143 -13.31 -11.82 24.22
C TYR A 143 -11.94 -11.39 23.74
N LYS A 144 -11.04 -12.37 23.58
CA LYS A 144 -9.71 -12.21 22.98
C LYS A 144 -9.74 -12.81 21.59
N VAL A 145 -9.76 -11.99 20.57
CA VAL A 145 -9.63 -12.39 19.16
C VAL A 145 -8.16 -12.39 18.82
N THR A 146 -7.61 -13.57 18.49
CA THR A 146 -6.20 -13.73 18.12
C THR A 146 -6.12 -14.11 16.65
N TYR A 147 -5.28 -13.43 15.87
CA TYR A 147 -5.01 -13.74 14.48
C TYR A 147 -3.52 -13.58 14.14
N GLY A 148 -3.02 -14.39 13.20
CA GLY A 148 -1.61 -14.39 12.81
C GLY A 148 -1.36 -15.23 11.57
N LEU A 149 -0.10 -15.33 11.16
CA LEU A 149 0.33 -16.09 9.98
C LEU A 149 0.75 -17.53 10.32
N LYS A 150 0.98 -17.83 11.60
CA LYS A 150 1.35 -19.18 12.04
C LYS A 150 0.15 -19.93 12.58
N GLN A 151 0.08 -21.20 12.28
CA GLN A 151 -1.03 -22.07 12.71
C GLN A 151 -1.17 -22.17 14.23
N ASP A 152 -0.07 -22.10 14.95
CA ASP A 152 -0.04 -22.13 16.41
C ASP A 152 -0.34 -20.76 17.05
N LEU A 153 -0.50 -19.73 16.21
CA LEU A 153 -0.70 -18.33 16.62
C LEU A 153 0.41 -17.79 17.55
N SER A 154 1.64 -18.34 17.45
CA SER A 154 2.79 -17.84 18.21
C SER A 154 3.23 -16.42 17.81
N ASP A 155 2.82 -15.96 16.61
CA ASP A 155 2.95 -14.59 16.09
C ASP A 155 1.65 -13.79 16.20
N GLY A 156 0.66 -14.31 16.95
CA GLY A 156 -0.70 -13.78 16.96
C GLY A 156 -0.82 -12.40 17.57
N ILE A 157 -1.54 -11.52 16.86
CA ILE A 157 -2.01 -10.24 17.37
C ILE A 157 -3.32 -10.50 18.11
N VAL A 158 -3.44 -9.95 19.33
CA VAL A 158 -4.62 -10.10 20.18
C VAL A 158 -5.39 -8.80 20.24
N ILE A 159 -6.70 -8.87 19.94
CA ILE A 159 -7.64 -7.75 20.09
C ILE A 159 -8.68 -8.14 21.14
N GLU A 160 -8.82 -7.33 22.18
CA GLU A 160 -9.87 -7.50 23.18
C GLU A 160 -11.13 -6.72 22.76
N THR A 161 -12.29 -7.37 22.90
CA THR A 161 -13.58 -6.78 22.55
C THR A 161 -14.69 -7.32 23.44
N THR A 162 -15.76 -6.55 23.63
CA THR A 162 -17.03 -7.03 24.19
C THR A 162 -18.08 -7.30 23.11
N ASP A 163 -17.77 -6.93 21.85
CA ASP A 163 -18.63 -7.24 20.71
C ASP A 163 -18.32 -8.65 20.17
N THR A 164 -19.23 -9.18 19.37
CA THR A 164 -19.04 -10.48 18.68
C THR A 164 -18.31 -10.35 17.34
N PHE A 165 -17.58 -9.27 17.14
CA PHE A 165 -16.73 -9.07 15.99
C PHE A 165 -15.57 -8.10 16.28
N VAL A 166 -14.55 -8.20 15.47
CA VAL A 166 -13.51 -7.16 15.32
C VAL A 166 -13.26 -6.90 13.84
N THR A 167 -12.65 -5.78 13.52
CA THR A 167 -12.15 -5.51 12.16
C THR A 167 -10.64 -5.38 12.18
N VAL A 168 -9.98 -5.99 11.21
CA VAL A 168 -8.54 -5.93 11.04
C VAL A 168 -8.18 -5.30 9.70
N SER A 169 -7.05 -4.61 9.63
CA SER A 169 -6.55 -3.92 8.45
C SER A 169 -5.08 -4.26 8.20
N ASN A 170 -4.50 -3.69 7.14
CA ASN A 170 -3.07 -3.79 6.84
C ASN A 170 -2.54 -5.22 6.70
N LEU A 171 -3.41 -6.16 6.39
CA LEU A 171 -3.03 -7.56 6.21
C LEU A 171 -2.07 -7.72 5.03
N PHE A 172 -1.20 -8.72 5.09
CA PHE A 172 -0.35 -9.12 3.97
C PHE A 172 -1.17 -9.73 2.82
N ALA A 173 -0.77 -9.47 1.58
CA ALA A 173 -1.33 -10.09 0.39
C ALA A 173 -0.81 -11.53 0.22
N ASN A 174 -1.61 -12.38 -0.44
CA ASN A 174 -1.23 -13.78 -0.75
C ASN A 174 -0.76 -14.57 0.48
N LYS A 175 -1.49 -14.45 1.60
CA LYS A 175 -1.17 -15.16 2.86
C LYS A 175 -2.39 -15.88 3.40
N THR A 176 -2.13 -16.98 4.09
CA THR A 176 -3.11 -17.67 4.94
C THR A 176 -2.99 -17.12 6.35
N TYR A 177 -4.09 -16.62 6.88
CA TYR A 177 -4.22 -16.20 8.26
C TYR A 177 -4.94 -17.26 9.06
N TYR A 178 -4.49 -17.48 10.29
CA TYR A 178 -5.11 -18.32 11.30
C TYR A 178 -5.73 -17.42 12.35
N TRP A 179 -6.90 -17.77 12.87
CA TRP A 179 -7.53 -17.00 13.92
C TRP A 179 -8.39 -17.82 14.84
N LYS A 180 -8.56 -17.36 16.06
CA LYS A 180 -9.43 -17.94 17.08
C LYS A 180 -9.99 -16.86 18.00
N VAL A 181 -11.02 -17.23 18.74
CA VAL A 181 -11.58 -16.40 19.83
C VAL A 181 -11.53 -17.18 21.13
N SER A 182 -11.15 -16.53 22.20
CA SER A 182 -11.07 -17.13 23.52
C SER A 182 -11.56 -16.18 24.61
N THR A 183 -11.96 -16.78 25.72
CA THR A 183 -12.10 -16.18 27.04
C THR A 183 -11.12 -16.87 27.99
N ASP A 184 -11.17 -16.57 29.28
CA ASP A 184 -10.33 -17.26 30.25
C ASP A 184 -10.70 -18.77 30.40
N ASP A 185 -11.97 -19.15 30.08
CA ASP A 185 -12.48 -20.48 30.30
C ASP A 185 -12.71 -21.31 29.01
N VAL A 186 -12.93 -20.60 27.88
CA VAL A 186 -13.39 -21.25 26.63
C VAL A 186 -12.59 -20.69 25.45
N SER A 187 -12.24 -21.55 24.50
CA SER A 187 -11.61 -21.18 23.23
C SER A 187 -12.33 -21.86 22.08
N SER A 188 -12.48 -21.13 20.98
CA SER A 188 -12.89 -21.74 19.71
C SER A 188 -11.78 -22.61 19.13
N GLU A 189 -12.12 -23.43 18.13
CA GLU A 189 -11.14 -24.01 17.23
C GLU A 189 -10.46 -22.89 16.40
N VAL A 190 -9.27 -23.18 15.90
CA VAL A 190 -8.56 -22.28 14.98
C VAL A 190 -9.15 -22.46 13.58
N GLN A 191 -9.54 -21.35 12.95
CA GLN A 191 -9.94 -21.31 11.54
C GLN A 191 -8.98 -20.48 10.71
N THR A 192 -9.12 -20.56 9.39
CA THR A 192 -8.27 -19.86 8.44
C THR A 192 -9.08 -18.97 7.51
N PHE A 193 -8.43 -17.94 7.00
CA PHE A 193 -8.84 -17.23 5.80
C PHE A 193 -7.62 -16.87 4.96
N ASN A 194 -7.81 -16.64 3.66
CA ASN A 194 -6.75 -16.28 2.74
C ASN A 194 -6.93 -14.86 2.24
N THR A 195 -5.85 -14.17 1.96
CA THR A 195 -5.85 -12.87 1.28
C THR A 195 -5.46 -13.07 -0.20
N PHE A 196 -6.09 -12.29 -1.08
CA PHE A 196 -5.71 -12.32 -2.50
C PHE A 196 -4.30 -11.76 -2.71
N ASP A 197 -3.70 -12.16 -3.82
CA ASP A 197 -2.42 -11.65 -4.30
C ASP A 197 -2.54 -10.20 -4.77
N GLY A 198 -1.41 -9.45 -4.81
CA GLY A 198 -1.31 -8.13 -5.42
C GLY A 198 -0.86 -7.02 -4.48
N PHE A 199 -1.35 -5.81 -4.77
CA PHE A 199 -0.97 -4.59 -4.08
C PHE A 199 -1.46 -4.56 -2.63
N ARG A 200 -0.69 -3.88 -1.76
CA ARG A 200 -1.01 -3.74 -0.35
C ARG A 200 -1.06 -2.26 0.04
N MET A 201 -2.28 -1.73 0.14
CA MET A 201 -2.54 -0.40 0.67
C MET A 201 -2.54 -0.44 2.19
N ILE A 202 -2.07 0.64 2.83
CA ILE A 202 -1.93 0.73 4.28
C ILE A 202 -2.87 1.81 4.82
N THR A 203 -3.55 1.51 5.91
CA THR A 203 -4.32 2.47 6.70
C THR A 203 -3.43 3.01 7.81
N ALA A 204 -2.95 4.24 7.65
CA ALA A 204 -2.31 5.05 8.68
C ALA A 204 -3.04 6.40 8.69
N ASN A 205 -4.11 6.52 9.48
CA ASN A 205 -5.04 7.66 9.44
C ASN A 205 -4.29 9.00 9.62
N GLY A 206 -4.50 9.93 8.66
CA GLY A 206 -3.79 11.21 8.63
C GLY A 206 -2.59 11.23 7.67
N ILE A 207 -1.91 10.11 7.46
CA ILE A 207 -0.83 10.00 6.48
C ILE A 207 -1.44 9.49 5.17
N THR A 208 -1.20 10.20 4.08
CA THR A 208 -1.81 9.90 2.78
C THR A 208 -0.95 8.98 1.93
N ASN A 209 -1.58 8.25 1.01
CA ASN A 209 -0.90 7.50 -0.05
C ASN A 209 0.07 6.42 0.45
N VAL A 210 -0.19 5.85 1.66
CA VAL A 210 0.69 4.85 2.26
C VAL A 210 0.44 3.48 1.66
N ARG A 211 1.49 2.82 1.19
CA ARG A 211 1.44 1.45 0.67
C ARG A 211 2.76 0.73 0.80
N ASP A 212 2.68 -0.59 0.84
CA ASP A 212 3.83 -1.50 0.76
C ASP A 212 4.30 -1.62 -0.70
N MET A 213 5.59 -1.61 -0.92
CA MET A 213 6.18 -1.97 -2.22
C MET A 213 6.20 -3.49 -2.44
N GLY A 214 6.03 -4.27 -1.38
CA GLY A 214 6.00 -5.73 -1.39
C GLY A 214 4.66 -6.33 -1.83
N GLY A 215 4.65 -7.65 -2.02
CA GLY A 215 3.49 -8.43 -2.46
C GLY A 215 3.26 -8.42 -3.97
N ARG A 216 4.04 -7.65 -4.73
CA ARG A 216 3.87 -7.48 -6.16
C ARG A 216 4.60 -8.56 -6.92
N PRO A 217 3.98 -9.15 -7.95
CA PRO A 217 4.63 -10.14 -8.78
C PRO A 217 5.79 -9.52 -9.55
N VAL A 218 6.86 -10.29 -9.69
CA VAL A 218 8.02 -9.94 -10.51
C VAL A 218 8.32 -11.07 -11.47
N LYS A 219 9.16 -10.81 -12.46
CA LYS A 219 9.55 -11.82 -13.42
C LYS A 219 10.07 -13.10 -12.74
N GLY A 220 9.67 -14.24 -13.28
CA GLY A 220 10.07 -15.56 -12.76
C GLY A 220 9.12 -16.14 -11.71
N GLY A 221 7.96 -15.55 -11.52
CA GLY A 221 6.92 -16.06 -10.60
C GLY A 221 7.21 -15.82 -9.12
N LYS A 222 8.16 -14.95 -8.83
CA LYS A 222 8.49 -14.49 -7.48
C LYS A 222 7.74 -13.20 -7.14
N HIS A 223 7.82 -12.77 -5.89
CA HIS A 223 7.22 -11.52 -5.42
C HIS A 223 8.27 -10.65 -4.72
N ILE A 224 8.01 -9.36 -4.67
CA ILE A 224 8.74 -8.44 -3.78
C ILE A 224 8.34 -8.76 -2.34
N LYS A 225 9.33 -8.92 -1.45
CA LYS A 225 9.10 -9.18 -0.02
C LYS A 225 8.23 -8.10 0.59
N GLN A 226 7.17 -8.52 1.28
CA GLN A 226 6.25 -7.63 1.94
C GLN A 226 6.75 -7.19 3.31
N GLY A 227 6.32 -6.00 3.74
CA GLY A 227 6.60 -5.49 5.08
C GLY A 227 8.00 -4.89 5.24
N LEU A 228 8.79 -4.75 4.18
CA LEU A 228 10.15 -4.23 4.25
C LEU A 228 10.26 -2.79 3.76
N ILE A 229 9.53 -2.44 2.70
CA ILE A 229 9.62 -1.12 2.07
C ILE A 229 8.24 -0.55 1.87
N PHE A 230 7.99 0.58 2.49
CA PHE A 230 6.75 1.34 2.40
C PHE A 230 7.00 2.70 1.78
N ARG A 231 6.00 3.22 1.08
CA ARG A 231 6.02 4.58 0.52
C ARG A 231 4.75 5.33 0.90
N GLY A 232 4.83 6.66 0.93
CA GLY A 232 3.64 7.47 1.22
C GLY A 232 3.92 8.96 1.26
N GLY A 233 3.01 9.72 1.90
CA GLY A 233 3.09 11.14 2.14
C GLY A 233 3.99 11.51 3.32
N GLU A 234 4.19 12.80 3.50
CA GLU A 234 5.05 13.35 4.56
C GLU A 234 4.59 13.01 5.97
N LEU A 235 5.55 12.99 6.88
CA LEU A 235 5.34 12.88 8.32
C LEU A 235 5.54 14.28 8.94
N VAL A 236 4.48 14.83 9.52
CA VAL A 236 4.47 16.19 10.07
C VAL A 236 3.97 16.16 11.51
N SER A 237 4.86 16.48 12.46
CA SER A 237 4.56 16.49 13.88
C SER A 237 3.87 17.78 14.34
N GLU A 238 4.12 18.91 13.66
CA GLU A 238 3.57 20.23 13.97
C GLU A 238 3.32 21.01 12.67
N ASP A 239 2.29 21.87 12.66
CA ASP A 239 2.01 22.74 11.52
C ASP A 239 3.17 23.69 11.24
N TYR A 240 3.57 23.82 9.98
CA TYR A 240 4.52 24.84 9.54
C TYR A 240 4.21 25.32 8.13
N THR A 241 4.73 26.49 7.76
CA THR A 241 4.56 27.09 6.42
C THR A 241 5.91 27.42 5.83
N VAL A 242 6.13 27.01 4.57
CA VAL A 242 7.31 27.31 3.80
C VAL A 242 6.92 27.61 2.34
N ASP A 243 7.54 28.63 1.74
CA ASP A 243 7.29 29.06 0.34
C ASP A 243 5.79 29.24 0.00
N GLY A 244 5.01 29.75 0.95
CA GLY A 244 3.57 29.96 0.81
C GLY A 244 2.72 28.68 0.87
N SER A 245 3.33 27.54 1.15
CA SER A 245 2.65 26.25 1.34
C SER A 245 2.60 25.86 2.80
N THR A 246 1.42 25.53 3.32
CA THR A 246 1.25 25.02 4.67
C THR A 246 1.35 23.49 4.67
N HIS A 247 2.14 22.98 5.59
CA HIS A 247 2.26 21.57 5.93
C HIS A 247 1.52 21.36 7.24
N HIS A 248 0.46 20.59 7.20
CA HIS A 248 -0.39 20.37 8.37
C HIS A 248 0.07 19.15 9.15
N LYS A 249 0.05 19.28 10.48
CA LYS A 249 0.27 18.17 11.38
C LYS A 249 -0.64 16.99 11.00
N ASN A 250 -0.03 15.87 10.74
CA ASN A 250 -0.72 14.63 10.37
C ASN A 250 -0.38 13.44 11.28
N LEU A 251 0.61 13.59 12.16
CA LEU A 251 0.96 12.57 13.11
C LEU A 251 0.07 12.65 14.36
N THR A 252 -0.48 11.50 14.71
CA THR A 252 -1.27 11.23 15.93
C THR A 252 -0.70 10.01 16.62
N ASP A 253 -1.00 9.80 17.91
CA ASP A 253 -0.56 8.61 18.63
C ASP A 253 -0.99 7.31 17.91
N GLU A 254 -2.20 7.31 17.30
CA GLU A 254 -2.74 6.16 16.58
C GLU A 254 -1.89 5.81 15.35
N ASN A 255 -1.62 6.79 14.46
CA ASN A 255 -0.89 6.48 13.22
C ASN A 255 0.61 6.29 13.45
N VAL A 256 1.17 6.94 14.46
CA VAL A 256 2.54 6.68 14.92
C VAL A 256 2.67 5.23 15.40
N ALA A 257 1.69 4.71 16.17
CA ALA A 257 1.65 3.30 16.56
C ALA A 257 1.56 2.38 15.34
N VAL A 258 0.73 2.72 14.34
CA VAL A 258 0.71 1.95 13.07
C VAL A 258 2.09 1.94 12.42
N MET A 259 2.72 3.10 12.23
CA MET A 259 4.01 3.18 11.55
C MET A 259 5.13 2.45 12.31
N ARG A 260 5.22 2.61 13.63
CA ARG A 260 6.27 2.01 14.45
C ARG A 260 6.00 0.56 14.84
N ASP A 261 4.80 0.30 15.38
CA ASP A 261 4.54 -0.94 16.11
C ASP A 261 3.93 -2.00 15.18
N GLU A 262 3.09 -1.59 14.23
CA GLU A 262 2.48 -2.52 13.27
C GLU A 262 3.36 -2.73 12.03
N LEU A 263 3.83 -1.64 11.38
CA LEU A 263 4.70 -1.72 10.20
C LEU A 263 6.17 -1.90 10.57
N GLY A 264 6.54 -1.63 11.82
CA GLY A 264 7.89 -1.79 12.33
C GLY A 264 8.91 -0.83 11.70
N ILE A 265 8.50 0.39 11.29
CA ILE A 265 9.39 1.33 10.61
C ILE A 265 10.57 1.68 11.52
N THR A 266 11.77 1.39 11.03
CA THR A 266 13.05 1.68 11.69
C THR A 266 13.96 2.58 10.86
N TYR A 267 13.55 2.92 9.64
CA TYR A 267 14.31 3.78 8.74
C TYR A 267 13.40 4.66 7.92
N GLU A 268 13.47 5.96 8.13
CA GLU A 268 12.76 6.98 7.33
C GLU A 268 13.70 7.61 6.33
N ILE A 269 13.23 7.72 5.07
CA ILE A 269 13.94 8.41 3.99
C ILE A 269 13.07 9.54 3.47
N ASP A 270 13.47 10.77 3.75
CA ASP A 270 12.76 11.99 3.37
C ASP A 270 13.34 12.58 2.08
N LEU A 271 12.52 12.64 1.04
CA LEU A 271 12.88 13.15 -0.28
C LEU A 271 12.52 14.64 -0.44
N ARG A 272 12.08 15.30 0.62
CA ARG A 272 11.79 16.74 0.60
C ARG A 272 13.07 17.56 0.68
N GLY A 273 13.04 18.75 0.06
CA GLY A 273 14.11 19.74 0.20
C GLY A 273 14.25 20.21 1.66
N ASP A 274 15.40 20.85 1.96
CA ASP A 274 15.72 21.30 3.32
C ASP A 274 14.63 22.22 3.89
N ALA A 275 14.27 23.27 3.16
CA ALA A 275 13.21 24.17 3.58
C ALA A 275 11.84 23.49 3.63
N GLU A 276 11.51 22.68 2.64
CA GLU A 276 10.24 21.95 2.55
C GLU A 276 10.04 21.00 3.72
N SER A 277 11.11 20.41 4.26
CA SER A 277 11.07 19.53 5.42
C SER A 277 11.16 20.28 6.76
N ASN A 278 11.12 21.61 6.76
CA ASN A 278 11.36 22.45 7.93
C ASN A 278 12.73 22.20 8.59
N ASN A 279 13.72 21.81 7.80
CA ASN A 279 15.09 21.49 8.24
C ASN A 279 15.18 20.44 9.37
N ILE A 280 14.21 19.53 9.48
CA ILE A 280 14.28 18.45 10.47
C ILE A 280 15.52 17.59 10.22
N THR A 281 16.12 17.09 11.31
CA THR A 281 17.36 16.29 11.29
C THR A 281 17.19 14.87 11.82
N GLU A 282 15.98 14.55 12.27
CA GLU A 282 15.64 13.22 12.77
C GLU A 282 14.19 12.87 12.43
N SER A 283 13.88 11.59 12.45
CA SER A 283 12.53 11.10 12.18
C SER A 283 11.55 11.53 13.29
N PRO A 284 10.38 12.08 12.93
CA PRO A 284 9.34 12.35 13.92
C PRO A 284 8.68 11.07 14.48
N LEU A 285 9.01 9.90 13.95
CA LEU A 285 8.62 8.61 14.52
C LEU A 285 9.56 8.16 15.65
N LYS A 286 10.74 8.77 15.82
CA LYS A 286 11.71 8.43 16.85
C LYS A 286 11.23 8.88 18.22
N ASP A 287 11.42 8.04 19.23
CA ASP A 287 11.29 8.40 20.66
C ASP A 287 12.34 7.67 21.51
N VAL A 288 12.20 7.77 22.85
CA VAL A 288 13.16 7.17 23.80
C VAL A 288 13.22 5.63 23.75
N ASN A 289 12.16 5.00 23.25
CA ASN A 289 12.03 3.55 23.18
C ASN A 289 12.20 3.01 21.75
N HIS A 290 12.05 3.87 20.73
CA HIS A 290 12.06 3.49 19.33
C HIS A 290 13.09 4.31 18.57
N ASN A 291 14.18 3.65 18.18
CA ASN A 291 15.17 4.27 17.32
C ASN A 291 14.73 4.13 15.86
N VAL A 292 14.50 5.26 15.19
CA VAL A 292 14.25 5.32 13.75
C VAL A 292 15.37 6.09 13.11
N ASP A 293 16.14 5.43 12.26
CA ASP A 293 17.18 6.08 11.48
C ASP A 293 16.55 7.04 10.47
N TYR A 294 17.21 8.16 10.21
CA TYR A 294 16.71 9.19 9.31
C TYR A 294 17.75 9.53 8.24
N LEU A 295 17.32 9.51 6.98
CA LEU A 295 18.11 9.95 5.84
C LEU A 295 17.30 10.96 5.03
N ARG A 296 17.85 12.15 4.80
CA ARG A 296 17.27 13.12 3.86
C ARG A 296 18.03 13.13 2.55
N ILE A 297 17.27 13.08 1.44
CA ILE A 297 17.79 13.14 0.09
C ILE A 297 17.08 14.30 -0.65
N PRO A 298 17.51 15.57 -0.42
CA PRO A 298 16.78 16.75 -0.89
C PRO A 298 16.82 16.94 -2.42
N ASN A 299 17.77 16.30 -3.09
CA ASN A 299 17.98 16.42 -4.53
C ASN A 299 17.34 15.28 -5.32
N MET A 300 16.30 14.63 -4.75
CA MET A 300 15.56 13.58 -5.47
C MET A 300 14.67 14.22 -6.55
N PRO A 301 14.81 13.82 -7.82
CA PRO A 301 13.98 14.39 -8.88
C PRO A 301 12.55 13.86 -8.83
N ALA A 302 11.61 14.71 -9.26
CA ALA A 302 10.26 14.29 -9.60
C ALA A 302 10.20 13.81 -11.07
N TYR A 303 9.14 13.07 -11.44
CA TYR A 303 8.93 12.57 -12.81
C TYR A 303 9.12 13.64 -13.89
N GLU A 304 8.58 14.81 -13.70
CA GLU A 304 8.61 15.93 -14.65
C GLU A 304 10.02 16.43 -14.99
N TRP A 305 11.00 16.16 -14.12
CA TRP A 305 12.38 16.58 -14.33
C TRP A 305 13.13 15.67 -15.28
N PHE A 306 12.68 14.43 -15.45
CA PHE A 306 13.27 13.52 -16.43
C PHE A 306 13.14 14.05 -17.86
N TYR A 307 11.98 14.59 -18.25
CA TYR A 307 11.80 15.04 -19.63
C TYR A 307 12.62 16.30 -19.97
N LYS A 308 12.97 17.12 -19.00
CA LYS A 308 13.80 18.30 -19.20
C LYS A 308 15.27 17.98 -19.49
N LYS A 309 15.65 16.73 -19.59
CA LYS A 309 17.04 16.23 -19.74
C LYS A 309 18.01 16.65 -18.61
N ILE A 310 17.55 17.44 -17.65
CA ILE A 310 18.35 18.02 -16.58
C ILE A 310 18.74 16.93 -15.58
N VAL A 311 17.81 16.03 -15.31
CA VAL A 311 17.92 15.02 -14.23
C VAL A 311 19.10 14.10 -14.42
N LEU A 312 19.30 13.61 -15.64
CA LEU A 312 20.36 12.65 -15.90
C LEU A 312 21.69 13.29 -16.30
N THR A 313 21.68 14.59 -16.58
CA THR A 313 22.89 15.40 -16.81
C THR A 313 23.31 16.19 -15.58
N ASP A 314 22.39 16.42 -14.63
CA ASP A 314 22.65 17.09 -13.38
C ASP A 314 23.27 16.13 -12.36
N PHE A 315 24.46 16.47 -11.87
CA PHE A 315 25.21 15.61 -10.94
C PHE A 315 24.49 15.42 -9.60
N GLU A 316 23.85 16.45 -9.05
CA GLU A 316 23.19 16.38 -7.75
C GLU A 316 21.96 15.46 -7.80
N HIS A 317 21.16 15.54 -8.86
CA HIS A 317 20.01 14.67 -9.05
C HIS A 317 20.41 13.22 -9.26
N ARG A 318 21.45 12.95 -10.04
CA ARG A 318 22.00 11.58 -10.20
C ARG A 318 22.49 11.03 -8.89
N GLU A 319 23.19 11.81 -8.10
CA GLU A 319 23.68 11.40 -6.80
C GLU A 319 22.53 11.11 -5.83
N GLY A 320 21.45 11.90 -5.85
CA GLY A 320 20.23 11.64 -5.08
C GLY A 320 19.59 10.27 -5.39
N ILE A 321 19.45 9.93 -6.68
CA ILE A 321 18.92 8.61 -7.09
C ILE A 321 19.87 7.50 -6.64
N LYS A 322 21.17 7.68 -6.83
CA LYS A 322 22.18 6.70 -6.39
C LYS A 322 22.12 6.45 -4.88
N GLN A 323 22.08 7.52 -4.07
CA GLN A 323 21.96 7.42 -2.62
C GLN A 323 20.71 6.65 -2.21
N MET A 324 19.57 6.92 -2.89
CA MET A 324 18.33 6.23 -2.63
C MET A 324 18.44 4.72 -2.91
N MET A 325 19.04 4.33 -4.04
CA MET A 325 19.23 2.93 -4.38
C MET A 325 20.18 2.24 -3.40
N LEU A 326 21.25 2.91 -2.98
CA LEU A 326 22.17 2.39 -1.97
C LEU A 326 21.52 2.28 -0.58
N ALA A 327 20.56 3.13 -0.25
CA ALA A 327 19.79 2.99 0.98
C ALA A 327 18.99 1.67 0.99
N PHE A 328 18.39 1.29 -0.14
CA PHE A 328 17.71 -0.01 -0.26
C PHE A 328 18.66 -1.21 -0.15
N LYS A 329 19.87 -1.11 -0.69
CA LYS A 329 20.90 -2.11 -0.48
C LYS A 329 21.20 -2.34 1.00
N ASN A 330 21.26 -1.26 1.77
CA ASN A 330 21.64 -1.28 3.18
C ASN A 330 20.44 -1.53 4.12
N ALA A 331 19.21 -1.56 3.59
CA ALA A 331 17.98 -1.76 4.36
C ALA A 331 17.69 -3.21 4.78
N ASN A 332 18.69 -4.08 4.76
CA ASN A 332 18.59 -5.54 4.86
C ASN A 332 17.91 -6.06 6.14
N ASN A 333 17.82 -5.32 7.19
CA ASN A 333 17.12 -5.68 8.42
C ASN A 333 16.34 -4.47 8.95
N LYS A 334 15.94 -3.57 8.05
CA LYS A 334 15.23 -2.34 8.40
C LYS A 334 13.93 -2.29 7.61
N HIS A 335 12.88 -1.88 8.28
CA HIS A 335 11.63 -1.54 7.61
C HIS A 335 11.71 -0.07 7.22
N VAL A 336 11.71 0.16 5.90
CA VAL A 336 11.94 1.48 5.32
C VAL A 336 10.62 2.16 5.01
N TYR A 337 10.48 3.41 5.40
CA TYR A 337 9.45 4.31 4.90
C TYR A 337 10.10 5.44 4.12
N PHE A 338 9.82 5.53 2.81
CA PHE A 338 10.30 6.64 2.01
C PHE A 338 9.17 7.51 1.50
N HIS A 339 9.35 8.82 1.52
CA HIS A 339 8.29 9.76 1.22
C HIS A 339 8.80 11.09 0.66
N CYS A 340 7.91 11.82 0.03
CA CYS A 340 8.02 13.25 -0.21
C CYS A 340 6.82 13.94 0.45
N ARG A 341 6.33 15.07 -0.06
CA ARG A 341 5.16 15.74 0.48
C ARG A 341 3.88 14.90 0.30
N GLY A 342 3.49 14.61 -0.94
CA GLY A 342 2.26 13.85 -1.23
C GLY A 342 2.49 12.36 -1.49
N GLY A 343 3.73 11.87 -1.42
CA GLY A 343 4.06 10.50 -1.81
C GLY A 343 3.84 10.19 -3.30
N ALA A 344 3.68 11.22 -4.13
CA ALA A 344 3.28 11.11 -5.52
C ALA A 344 4.49 11.10 -6.49
N ASP A 345 5.18 12.24 -6.64
CA ASP A 345 6.10 12.49 -7.75
C ASP A 345 7.53 11.99 -7.46
N ARG A 346 8.27 12.59 -6.53
CA ARG A 346 9.62 12.13 -6.12
C ARG A 346 9.58 10.69 -5.61
N THR A 347 8.65 10.40 -4.73
CA THR A 347 8.39 9.05 -4.22
C THR A 347 7.97 8.09 -5.33
N GLY A 348 7.19 8.56 -6.29
CA GLY A 348 6.77 7.78 -7.45
C GLY A 348 7.93 7.46 -8.39
N THR A 349 8.86 8.39 -8.60
CA THR A 349 10.09 8.15 -9.37
C THR A 349 10.93 7.03 -8.75
N VAL A 350 11.12 7.08 -7.43
CA VAL A 350 11.81 6.00 -6.69
C VAL A 350 11.08 4.67 -6.83
N GLY A 351 9.75 4.69 -6.64
CA GLY A 351 8.90 3.50 -6.77
C GLY A 351 9.00 2.85 -8.16
N PHE A 352 9.01 3.67 -9.21
CA PHE A 352 9.18 3.20 -10.58
C PHE A 352 10.56 2.56 -10.83
N LEU A 353 11.62 3.25 -10.43
CA LEU A 353 12.98 2.74 -10.62
C LEU A 353 13.22 1.45 -9.81
N LEU A 354 12.76 1.40 -8.57
CA LEU A 354 12.89 0.23 -7.73
C LEU A 354 12.04 -0.93 -8.28
N GLY A 355 10.76 -0.72 -8.55
CA GLY A 355 9.88 -1.74 -9.07
C GLY A 355 10.34 -2.29 -10.41
N GLY A 356 10.78 -1.40 -11.32
CA GLY A 356 11.35 -1.78 -12.60
C GLY A 356 12.64 -2.60 -12.45
N LEU A 357 13.57 -2.20 -11.57
CA LEU A 357 14.78 -2.97 -11.27
C LEU A 357 14.47 -4.37 -10.75
N LEU A 358 13.46 -4.48 -9.88
CA LEU A 358 13.04 -5.75 -9.28
C LEU A 358 12.27 -6.65 -10.27
N GLY A 359 11.85 -6.13 -11.42
CA GLY A 359 11.22 -6.90 -12.49
C GLY A 359 9.69 -6.91 -12.45
N MET A 360 9.06 -5.87 -11.91
CA MET A 360 7.62 -5.64 -12.09
C MET A 360 7.30 -5.44 -13.57
N SER A 361 6.09 -5.83 -14.00
CA SER A 361 5.58 -5.52 -15.34
C SER A 361 5.38 -4.02 -15.53
N TYR A 362 5.33 -3.56 -16.78
CA TYR A 362 4.96 -2.17 -17.05
C TYR A 362 3.56 -1.84 -16.57
N THR A 363 2.63 -2.77 -16.73
CA THR A 363 1.26 -2.63 -16.21
C THR A 363 1.26 -2.39 -14.70
N ASP A 364 2.01 -3.18 -13.94
CA ASP A 364 2.08 -3.01 -12.49
C ASP A 364 2.80 -1.73 -12.07
N LEU A 365 3.78 -1.26 -12.83
CA LEU A 365 4.44 0.03 -12.62
C LEU A 365 3.48 1.20 -12.85
N ILE A 366 2.63 1.11 -13.88
CA ILE A 366 1.57 2.09 -14.16
C ILE A 366 0.54 2.06 -13.03
N ILE A 367 0.07 0.88 -12.65
CA ILE A 367 -0.87 0.72 -11.54
C ILE A 367 -0.30 1.34 -10.27
N ASP A 368 0.95 1.05 -9.92
CA ASP A 368 1.57 1.69 -8.74
C ASP A 368 1.54 3.22 -8.81
N TYR A 369 1.87 3.79 -9.95
CA TYR A 369 1.80 5.23 -10.16
C TYR A 369 0.38 5.77 -9.96
N GLU A 370 -0.60 5.17 -10.61
CA GLU A 370 -1.99 5.61 -10.64
C GLU A 370 -2.75 5.37 -9.33
N LEU A 371 -2.33 4.41 -8.49
CA LEU A 371 -2.87 4.21 -7.15
C LEU A 371 -2.80 5.49 -6.29
N THR A 372 -1.85 6.38 -6.60
CA THR A 372 -1.77 7.72 -5.99
C THR A 372 -3.04 8.54 -6.22
N THR A 373 -3.77 8.31 -7.30
CA THR A 373 -5.02 9.00 -7.61
C THR A 373 -6.10 8.74 -6.56
N PHE A 374 -6.12 7.56 -5.97
CA PHE A 374 -7.06 7.20 -4.90
C PHE A 374 -6.80 7.96 -3.59
N SER A 375 -5.63 8.57 -3.43
CA SER A 375 -5.30 9.46 -2.30
C SER A 375 -5.73 10.91 -2.50
N GLY A 376 -6.42 11.21 -3.59
CA GLY A 376 -6.82 12.57 -3.97
C GLY A 376 -5.81 13.32 -4.83
N ASN A 377 -4.62 12.76 -5.05
CA ASN A 377 -3.60 13.31 -5.94
C ASN A 377 -3.75 12.69 -7.34
N TYR A 378 -4.51 13.32 -8.22
CA TYR A 378 -4.76 12.81 -9.57
C TYR A 378 -3.43 12.64 -10.35
N ARG A 379 -3.11 11.40 -10.71
CA ARG A 379 -1.88 11.02 -11.41
C ARG A 379 -2.18 9.96 -12.48
N PRO A 380 -2.80 10.34 -13.62
CA PRO A 380 -3.02 9.41 -14.74
C PRO A 380 -1.70 9.11 -15.46
N HIS A 381 -1.56 7.90 -15.97
CA HIS A 381 -0.43 7.52 -16.82
C HIS A 381 -0.53 8.07 -18.24
N ASN A 382 -1.72 8.46 -18.66
CA ASN A 382 -2.02 9.05 -19.95
C ASN A 382 -2.23 10.56 -19.85
N ILE A 383 -2.26 11.25 -20.97
CA ILE A 383 -2.53 12.69 -21.03
C ILE A 383 -4.00 12.92 -20.70
N ASN A 384 -4.27 13.76 -19.70
CA ASN A 384 -5.65 14.17 -19.44
C ASN A 384 -6.13 15.23 -20.46
N ASP A 385 -7.45 15.42 -20.56
CA ASP A 385 -8.10 16.36 -21.47
C ASP A 385 -7.63 17.82 -21.32
N ASN A 386 -6.96 18.17 -20.24
CA ASN A 386 -6.49 19.50 -19.92
C ASN A 386 -4.98 19.69 -20.10
N GLY A 387 -4.24 18.68 -20.56
CA GLY A 387 -2.81 18.77 -20.83
C GLY A 387 -1.92 19.03 -19.60
N ARG A 388 -2.41 18.78 -18.38
CA ARG A 388 -1.72 19.20 -17.14
C ARG A 388 -0.82 18.13 -16.51
N TYR A 389 -0.97 16.86 -16.89
CA TYR A 389 -0.26 15.77 -16.22
C TYR A 389 0.49 14.92 -17.22
N PHE A 390 1.73 15.32 -17.50
CA PHE A 390 2.64 14.60 -18.41
C PHE A 390 3.73 13.83 -17.66
N THR A 391 3.63 13.71 -16.34
CA THR A 391 4.76 13.31 -15.51
C THR A 391 5.25 11.89 -15.81
N PHE A 392 4.35 10.92 -15.81
CA PHE A 392 4.72 9.52 -16.08
C PHE A 392 5.15 9.30 -17.54
N PRO A 393 4.36 9.72 -18.55
CA PRO A 393 4.78 9.61 -19.95
C PRO A 393 6.10 10.31 -20.25
N ALA A 394 6.32 11.49 -19.66
CA ALA A 394 7.56 12.23 -19.82
C ALA A 394 8.77 11.49 -19.24
N MET A 395 8.61 10.84 -18.10
CA MET A 395 9.65 9.99 -17.52
C MET A 395 9.98 8.80 -18.43
N ILE A 396 8.96 8.10 -18.96
CA ILE A 396 9.15 6.98 -19.88
C ILE A 396 9.88 7.46 -21.15
N TYR A 397 9.43 8.59 -21.72
CA TYR A 397 10.11 9.20 -22.88
C TYR A 397 11.59 9.49 -22.58
N ALA A 398 11.88 10.10 -21.44
CA ALA A 398 13.26 10.41 -21.04
C ALA A 398 14.11 9.15 -20.91
N ILE A 399 13.59 8.11 -20.22
CA ILE A 399 14.29 6.84 -20.04
C ILE A 399 14.60 6.17 -21.40
N LYS A 400 13.64 6.16 -22.33
CA LYS A 400 13.84 5.64 -23.69
C LYS A 400 14.93 6.36 -24.48
N ASN A 401 15.13 7.65 -24.21
CA ASN A 401 16.08 8.50 -24.94
C ASN A 401 17.43 8.70 -24.23
N ILE A 402 17.68 8.02 -23.10
CA ILE A 402 19.00 8.05 -22.46
C ILE A 402 20.01 7.41 -23.40
N LYS A 403 21.01 8.19 -23.79
CA LYS A 403 22.11 7.70 -24.63
C LYS A 403 23.17 7.00 -23.79
N LYS A 404 23.77 5.97 -24.36
CA LYS A 404 24.94 5.33 -23.79
C LYS A 404 26.14 6.32 -23.76
N PRO A 405 27.05 6.20 -22.81
CA PRO A 405 28.23 7.05 -22.74
C PRO A 405 29.04 7.01 -24.06
N ASN A 406 29.36 8.19 -24.59
CA ASN A 406 30.14 8.36 -25.83
C ASN A 406 29.55 7.66 -27.08
N SER A 407 28.23 7.50 -27.14
CA SER A 407 27.52 6.86 -28.24
C SER A 407 26.23 7.63 -28.58
N ASP A 408 25.77 7.50 -29.82
CA ASP A 408 24.44 7.95 -30.24
C ASP A 408 23.34 6.90 -29.99
N GLU A 409 23.73 5.69 -29.58
CA GLU A 409 22.80 4.63 -29.24
C GLU A 409 22.12 4.89 -27.89
N THR A 410 20.85 4.55 -27.80
CA THR A 410 20.11 4.56 -26.53
C THR A 410 20.25 3.22 -25.81
N TYR A 411 19.97 3.23 -24.48
CA TYR A 411 19.84 1.97 -23.75
C TYR A 411 18.57 1.21 -24.15
N TRP A 412 17.54 1.93 -24.57
CA TRP A 412 16.26 1.40 -24.98
C TRP A 412 16.35 0.63 -26.30
N THR A 413 15.66 -0.52 -26.35
CA THR A 413 15.25 -1.21 -27.58
C THR A 413 13.84 -1.75 -27.39
N GLU A 414 13.08 -1.95 -28.48
CA GLU A 414 11.68 -2.42 -28.41
C GLU A 414 11.50 -3.76 -27.69
N THR A 415 12.52 -4.58 -27.66
CA THR A 415 12.48 -5.90 -27.02
C THR A 415 13.16 -5.94 -25.65
N LYS A 416 13.68 -4.81 -25.17
CA LYS A 416 14.40 -4.80 -23.91
C LYS A 416 13.43 -4.76 -22.72
N GLU A 417 13.63 -5.69 -21.81
CA GLU A 417 12.89 -5.75 -20.55
C GLU A 417 13.20 -4.55 -19.66
N ILE A 418 12.18 -4.08 -18.93
CA ILE A 418 12.35 -2.91 -18.04
C ILE A 418 13.42 -3.14 -16.97
N SER A 419 13.52 -4.34 -16.41
CA SER A 419 14.50 -4.63 -15.38
C SER A 419 15.95 -4.56 -15.89
N VAL A 420 16.17 -4.97 -17.15
CA VAL A 420 17.46 -4.86 -17.80
C VAL A 420 17.78 -3.41 -18.13
N LEU A 421 16.82 -2.68 -18.66
CA LEU A 421 16.95 -1.25 -18.99
C LEU A 421 17.33 -0.44 -17.75
N ILE A 422 16.56 -0.59 -16.67
CA ILE A 422 16.83 0.14 -15.42
C ILE A 422 18.18 -0.26 -14.83
N GLU A 423 18.52 -1.54 -14.83
CA GLU A 423 19.80 -2.02 -14.34
C GLU A 423 20.98 -1.39 -15.09
N GLU A 424 20.94 -1.38 -16.44
CA GLU A 424 21.99 -0.75 -17.25
C GLU A 424 22.12 0.74 -16.94
N ILE A 425 21.00 1.46 -16.82
CA ILE A 425 21.00 2.90 -16.46
C ILE A 425 21.60 3.11 -15.06
N LEU A 426 21.22 2.31 -14.08
CA LEU A 426 21.75 2.41 -12.73
C LEU A 426 23.26 2.15 -12.66
N ILE A 427 23.76 1.22 -13.45
CA ILE A 427 25.20 0.89 -13.49
C ILE A 427 25.96 1.95 -14.29
N ASP A 428 25.63 2.11 -15.55
CA ASP A 428 26.46 2.87 -16.49
C ASP A 428 26.30 4.39 -16.29
N TYR A 429 25.10 4.83 -15.89
CA TYR A 429 24.79 6.25 -15.81
C TYR A 429 24.87 6.80 -14.39
N LEU A 430 24.47 6.01 -13.39
CA LEU A 430 24.48 6.42 -11.98
C LEU A 430 25.67 5.85 -11.22
N GLY A 431 26.44 4.92 -11.81
CA GLY A 431 27.67 4.38 -11.25
C GLY A 431 27.44 3.45 -10.05
N LEU A 432 26.29 2.72 -10.02
CA LEU A 432 26.15 1.58 -9.12
C LEU A 432 26.97 0.41 -9.64
N THR A 433 27.44 -0.43 -8.74
CA THR A 433 28.12 -1.68 -9.14
C THR A 433 27.08 -2.79 -9.39
N LYS A 434 27.46 -3.79 -10.18
CA LYS A 434 26.64 -5.00 -10.34
C LYS A 434 26.37 -5.69 -8.99
N GLN A 435 27.31 -5.60 -8.06
CA GLN A 435 27.13 -6.14 -6.71
C GLN A 435 26.04 -5.37 -5.95
N ASP A 436 25.99 -4.03 -6.05
CA ASP A 436 24.93 -3.22 -5.44
C ASP A 436 23.55 -3.66 -5.93
N ILE A 437 23.41 -3.86 -7.25
CA ILE A 437 22.17 -4.34 -7.87
C ILE A 437 21.78 -5.73 -7.35
N ASN A 438 22.75 -6.65 -7.30
CA ASN A 438 22.51 -8.01 -6.82
C ASN A 438 22.09 -8.01 -5.33
N ASP A 439 22.72 -7.19 -4.51
CA ASP A 439 22.39 -7.05 -3.09
C ASP A 439 20.97 -6.50 -2.91
N ILE A 440 20.57 -5.46 -3.68
CA ILE A 440 19.20 -4.92 -3.67
C ILE A 440 18.19 -6.02 -4.01
N LYS A 441 18.43 -6.75 -5.11
CA LYS A 441 17.52 -7.83 -5.56
C LYS A 441 17.42 -8.95 -4.52
N ALA A 442 18.55 -9.41 -3.98
CA ALA A 442 18.57 -10.46 -2.96
C ALA A 442 17.86 -10.06 -1.66
N ASN A 443 17.96 -8.78 -1.28
CA ASN A 443 17.29 -8.28 -0.10
C ASN A 443 15.76 -8.20 -0.26
N LEU A 444 15.28 -7.89 -1.46
CA LEU A 444 13.90 -7.47 -1.68
C LEU A 444 13.04 -8.47 -2.46
N ILE A 445 13.60 -9.46 -3.14
CA ILE A 445 12.83 -10.49 -3.85
C ILE A 445 12.76 -11.74 -2.98
N GLU A 446 11.57 -12.35 -2.90
CA GLU A 446 11.36 -13.64 -2.22
C GLU A 446 12.24 -14.72 -2.87
N ASP A 447 12.69 -15.73 -2.08
CA ASP A 447 13.54 -16.82 -2.53
C ASP A 447 12.81 -17.80 -3.47
#